data_c44a33b79700a70923ae2272b29fdaa4
#
_entry.id   c44a33b79700a70923ae2272b29fdaa4
#
_cell.length_a   1.000
_cell.length_b   1.000
_cell.length_c   1.000
_cell.angle_alpha   90.00
_cell.angle_beta   90.00
_cell.angle_gamma   90.00
#
_symmetry.space_group_name_H-M   'P 1'
#
loop_
_entity.id
_entity.type
_entity.pdbx_description
1 polymer ?
#
loop_
_entity_poly.entity_id
_entity_poly.type
_entity_poly.pdbx_seq_one_letter_code
_entity_poly.pdbx_strand_id
1 'polypeptide(L)'
;MDETSTIWSILESVEDPEVPVLSVIDLGIIREVSLVDGQPVIVLTPTYSGCPAMDMIRIRIRMALLQHGFSNVQIRTVLSPAWTTDWMSEKGKEKLKAFGIAPPLPLQTVCHPGLFHREEAIPCPRCNSYHTTRISEFGSTACKAIYRCEDCGEPFDYFKCH
;
A
#
# COMPACT_ATOMS: atom_id res chain seq x y z
N MET A 1 -21.60 -0.70 -18.94
CA MET A 1 -20.33 -1.00 -18.24
C MET A 1 -20.45 -2.41 -17.70
N ASP A 2 -19.41 -3.17 -17.82
CA ASP A 2 -19.34 -4.51 -17.24
C ASP A 2 -19.34 -4.40 -15.70
N GLU A 3 -20.06 -5.31 -15.03
CA GLU A 3 -20.16 -5.32 -13.56
C GLU A 3 -18.77 -5.41 -12.88
N THR A 4 -17.82 -6.12 -13.49
CA THR A 4 -16.45 -6.22 -13.00
C THR A 4 -15.75 -4.86 -13.02
N SER A 5 -15.93 -4.09 -14.09
CA SER A 5 -15.39 -2.72 -14.18
C SER A 5 -15.99 -1.78 -13.13
N THR A 6 -17.27 -1.96 -12.84
CA THR A 6 -17.95 -1.22 -11.77
C THR A 6 -17.35 -1.56 -10.40
N ILE A 7 -17.10 -2.85 -10.13
CA ILE A 7 -16.47 -3.29 -8.89
C ILE A 7 -15.06 -2.68 -8.74
N TRP A 8 -14.25 -2.68 -9.80
CA TRP A 8 -12.93 -2.03 -9.77
C TRP A 8 -13.02 -0.54 -9.42
N SER A 9 -13.96 0.20 -10.00
CA SER A 9 -14.18 1.62 -9.68
C SER A 9 -14.61 1.83 -8.23
N ILE A 10 -15.42 0.94 -7.66
CA ILE A 10 -15.82 1.00 -6.25
C ILE A 10 -14.61 0.76 -5.35
N LEU A 11 -13.77 -0.21 -5.68
CA LEU A 11 -12.55 -0.52 -4.92
C LEU A 11 -11.54 0.64 -4.90
N GLU A 12 -11.51 1.49 -5.92
CA GLU A 12 -10.69 2.72 -5.91
C GLU A 12 -11.07 3.69 -4.79
N SER A 13 -12.30 3.63 -4.29
CA SER A 13 -12.77 4.46 -3.17
C SER A 13 -12.50 3.86 -1.79
N VAL A 14 -12.04 2.62 -1.73
CA VAL A 14 -11.74 1.93 -0.47
C VAL A 14 -10.32 2.27 -0.02
N GLU A 15 -10.21 3.08 1.02
CA GLU A 15 -8.95 3.55 1.58
C GLU A 15 -8.35 2.56 2.57
N ASP A 16 -7.00 2.50 2.59
CA ASP A 16 -6.27 1.80 3.62
C ASP A 16 -6.44 2.48 4.98
N PRO A 17 -6.75 1.75 6.08
CA PRO A 17 -6.95 2.36 7.39
C PRO A 17 -5.66 2.91 8.03
N GLU A 18 -4.50 2.41 7.65
CA GLU A 18 -3.20 2.85 8.19
C GLU A 18 -2.59 4.00 7.37
N VAL A 19 -2.92 4.05 6.08
CA VAL A 19 -2.46 5.10 5.15
C VAL A 19 -3.65 5.59 4.32
N PRO A 20 -4.50 6.47 4.87
CA PRO A 20 -5.81 6.81 4.26
C PRO A 20 -5.73 7.51 2.90
N VAL A 21 -4.56 7.98 2.49
CA VAL A 21 -4.37 8.57 1.15
C VAL A 21 -4.27 7.53 0.05
N LEU A 22 -4.05 6.26 0.41
CA LEU A 22 -3.97 5.13 -0.52
C LEU A 22 -5.27 4.35 -0.54
N SER A 23 -5.75 4.05 -1.73
CA SER A 23 -6.79 3.04 -1.91
C SER A 23 -6.18 1.63 -1.94
N VAL A 24 -7.04 0.62 -1.78
CA VAL A 24 -6.62 -0.79 -1.94
C VAL A 24 -6.11 -1.09 -3.35
N ILE A 25 -6.53 -0.28 -4.35
CA ILE A 25 -6.02 -0.35 -5.72
C ILE A 25 -4.63 0.28 -5.81
N ASP A 26 -4.42 1.46 -5.20
CA ASP A 26 -3.11 2.11 -5.16
C ASP A 26 -2.05 1.24 -4.50
N LEU A 27 -2.43 0.50 -3.46
CA LEU A 27 -1.55 -0.47 -2.80
C LEU A 27 -1.23 -1.69 -3.65
N GLY A 28 -2.04 -1.99 -4.67
CA GLY A 28 -1.86 -3.18 -5.49
C GLY A 28 -2.14 -4.50 -4.75
N ILE A 29 -2.94 -4.47 -3.69
CA ILE A 29 -3.30 -5.68 -2.92
C ILE A 29 -4.42 -6.48 -3.56
N ILE A 30 -5.23 -5.89 -4.45
CA ILE A 30 -6.28 -6.58 -5.19
C ILE A 30 -5.64 -7.33 -6.37
N ARG A 31 -5.81 -8.65 -6.37
CA ARG A 31 -5.22 -9.54 -7.38
C ARG A 31 -6.18 -9.86 -8.50
N GLU A 32 -7.44 -10.09 -8.15
CA GLU A 32 -8.46 -10.50 -9.08
C GLU A 32 -9.84 -10.06 -8.61
N VAL A 33 -10.68 -9.69 -9.55
CA VAL A 33 -12.09 -9.43 -9.36
C VAL A 33 -12.85 -10.25 -10.38
N SER A 34 -13.73 -11.12 -9.93
CA SER A 34 -14.56 -11.98 -10.77
C SER A 34 -16.00 -12.05 -10.24
N LEU A 35 -16.91 -12.52 -11.06
CA LEU A 35 -18.29 -12.81 -10.71
C LEU A 35 -18.52 -14.32 -10.83
N VAL A 36 -18.97 -14.94 -9.76
CA VAL A 36 -19.36 -16.35 -9.75
C VAL A 36 -20.82 -16.41 -9.35
N ASP A 37 -21.66 -16.91 -10.23
CA ASP A 37 -23.13 -16.95 -10.05
C ASP A 37 -23.72 -15.58 -9.68
N GLY A 38 -23.19 -14.50 -10.28
CA GLY A 38 -23.61 -13.12 -10.02
C GLY A 38 -23.09 -12.54 -8.68
N GLN A 39 -22.26 -13.27 -7.96
CA GLN A 39 -21.66 -12.82 -6.70
C GLN A 39 -20.22 -12.36 -6.90
N PRO A 40 -19.83 -11.18 -6.39
CA PRO A 40 -18.46 -10.72 -6.46
C PRO A 40 -17.51 -11.62 -5.67
N VAL A 41 -16.44 -12.03 -6.32
CA VAL A 41 -15.31 -12.73 -5.71
C VAL A 41 -14.08 -11.86 -5.88
N ILE A 42 -13.47 -11.44 -4.76
CA ILE A 42 -12.31 -10.60 -4.74
C ILE A 42 -11.15 -11.39 -4.13
N VAL A 43 -10.07 -11.48 -4.88
CA VAL A 43 -8.82 -12.10 -4.41
C VAL A 43 -7.84 -11.00 -4.04
N LEU A 44 -7.31 -11.06 -2.83
CA LEU A 44 -6.34 -10.07 -2.35
C LEU A 44 -5.12 -10.74 -1.69
N THR A 45 -4.01 -10.01 -1.73
CA THR A 45 -2.76 -10.40 -1.06
C THR A 45 -2.39 -9.31 -0.05
N PRO A 46 -2.22 -9.63 1.24
CA PRO A 46 -1.81 -8.66 2.23
C PRO A 46 -0.37 -8.17 1.98
N THR A 47 -0.07 -6.96 2.43
CA THR A 47 1.28 -6.38 2.31
C THR A 47 2.33 -7.17 3.09
N TYR A 48 1.92 -7.80 4.19
CA TYR A 48 2.72 -8.78 4.94
C TYR A 48 1.78 -9.74 5.69
N SER A 49 2.28 -10.93 6.03
CA SER A 49 1.49 -11.91 6.77
C SER A 49 1.19 -11.39 8.18
N GLY A 50 -0.09 -11.45 8.58
CA GLY A 50 -0.53 -10.96 9.90
C GLY A 50 -0.76 -9.45 9.97
N CYS A 51 -0.88 -8.76 8.83
CA CYS A 51 -1.24 -7.33 8.80
C CYS A 51 -2.58 -7.08 9.52
N PRO A 52 -2.62 -6.30 10.61
CA PRO A 52 -3.85 -6.08 11.38
C PRO A 52 -4.88 -5.25 10.61
N ALA A 53 -4.46 -4.48 9.61
CA ALA A 53 -5.35 -3.70 8.76
C ALA A 53 -6.27 -4.56 7.86
N MET A 54 -5.89 -5.83 7.61
CA MET A 54 -6.61 -6.67 6.64
C MET A 54 -8.06 -6.93 6.99
N ASP A 55 -8.39 -7.09 8.26
CA ASP A 55 -9.76 -7.31 8.67
C ASP A 55 -10.63 -6.06 8.43
N MET A 56 -10.08 -4.89 8.71
CA MET A 56 -10.75 -3.63 8.43
C MET A 56 -10.90 -3.39 6.92
N ILE A 57 -9.89 -3.71 6.13
CA ILE A 57 -9.93 -3.63 4.66
C ILE A 57 -11.05 -4.51 4.11
N ARG A 58 -11.16 -5.76 4.58
CA ARG A 58 -12.24 -6.67 4.16
C ARG A 58 -13.62 -6.11 4.49
N ILE A 59 -13.79 -5.54 5.68
CA ILE A 59 -15.04 -4.90 6.09
C ILE A 59 -15.37 -3.73 5.17
N ARG A 60 -14.41 -2.83 4.93
CA ARG A 60 -14.59 -1.66 4.06
C ARG A 60 -14.94 -2.05 2.63
N ILE A 61 -14.28 -3.07 2.07
CA ILE A 61 -14.61 -3.60 0.74
C ILE A 61 -16.06 -4.10 0.70
N ARG A 62 -16.48 -4.91 1.67
CA ARG A 62 -17.86 -5.41 1.71
C ARG A 62 -18.87 -4.29 1.84
N MET A 63 -18.62 -3.32 2.70
CA MET A 63 -19.51 -2.16 2.90
C MET A 63 -19.62 -1.33 1.62
N ALA A 64 -18.51 -1.02 0.97
CA ALA A 64 -18.50 -0.25 -0.26
C ALA A 64 -19.30 -0.96 -1.37
N LEU A 65 -19.09 -2.25 -1.55
CA LEU A 65 -19.81 -3.03 -2.56
C LEU A 65 -21.30 -3.17 -2.22
N LEU A 66 -21.64 -3.37 -0.94
CA LEU A 66 -23.03 -3.45 -0.49
C LEU A 66 -23.80 -2.15 -0.77
N GLN A 67 -23.18 -0.99 -0.55
CA GLN A 67 -23.76 0.32 -0.85
C GLN A 67 -24.09 0.50 -2.34
N HIS A 68 -23.41 -0.24 -3.22
CA HIS A 68 -23.66 -0.24 -4.66
C HIS A 68 -24.48 -1.42 -5.15
N GLY A 69 -25.14 -2.14 -4.23
CA GLY A 69 -26.07 -3.21 -4.54
C GLY A 69 -25.46 -4.61 -4.68
N PHE A 70 -24.15 -4.75 -4.49
CA PHE A 70 -23.51 -6.07 -4.49
C PHE A 70 -23.58 -6.71 -3.10
N SER A 71 -24.43 -7.72 -2.96
CA SER A 71 -24.54 -8.55 -1.76
C SER A 71 -23.68 -9.81 -1.89
N ASN A 72 -23.45 -10.50 -0.78
CA ASN A 72 -22.74 -11.79 -0.73
C ASN A 72 -21.31 -11.77 -1.33
N VAL A 73 -20.58 -10.70 -1.07
CA VAL A 73 -19.20 -10.54 -1.54
C VAL A 73 -18.28 -11.58 -0.86
N GLN A 74 -17.65 -12.43 -1.68
CA GLN A 74 -16.63 -13.35 -1.22
C GLN A 74 -15.26 -12.69 -1.32
N ILE A 75 -14.49 -12.74 -0.24
CA ILE A 75 -13.11 -12.23 -0.23
C ILE A 75 -12.19 -13.39 0.11
N ARG A 76 -11.25 -13.68 -0.80
CA ARG A 76 -10.24 -14.72 -0.66
C ARG A 76 -8.88 -14.08 -0.48
N THR A 77 -8.11 -14.57 0.47
CA THR A 77 -6.74 -14.13 0.69
C THR A 77 -5.78 -15.15 0.12
N VAL A 78 -4.83 -14.69 -0.70
CA VAL A 78 -3.73 -15.50 -1.22
C VAL A 78 -2.41 -14.88 -0.78
N LEU A 79 -1.48 -15.72 -0.34
CA LEU A 79 -0.17 -15.28 0.18
C LEU A 79 0.96 -15.48 -0.84
N SER A 80 0.68 -16.19 -1.92
CA SER A 80 1.66 -16.46 -2.98
C SER A 80 1.09 -16.04 -4.34
N PRO A 81 1.86 -15.29 -5.14
CA PRO A 81 3.14 -14.67 -4.79
C PRO A 81 2.99 -13.64 -3.68
N ALA A 82 4.04 -13.42 -2.88
CA ALA A 82 4.05 -12.41 -1.84
C ALA A 82 3.91 -11.01 -2.43
N TRP A 83 3.17 -10.14 -1.74
CA TRP A 83 3.05 -8.73 -2.13
C TRP A 83 4.43 -8.04 -2.11
N THR A 84 4.65 -7.15 -3.04
CA THR A 84 5.82 -6.28 -3.08
C THR A 84 5.41 -4.84 -3.32
N THR A 85 6.24 -3.89 -2.89
CA THR A 85 6.02 -2.47 -3.13
C THR A 85 6.02 -2.09 -4.62
N ASP A 86 6.57 -2.93 -5.49
CA ASP A 86 6.52 -2.75 -6.95
C ASP A 86 5.09 -2.91 -7.52
N TRP A 87 4.18 -3.52 -6.74
CA TRP A 87 2.76 -3.63 -7.12
C TRP A 87 1.96 -2.36 -6.86
N MET A 88 2.52 -1.41 -6.13
CA MET A 88 1.88 -0.11 -5.90
C MET A 88 1.78 0.67 -7.21
N SER A 89 0.66 1.35 -7.40
CA SER A 89 0.48 2.24 -8.55
C SER A 89 1.40 3.47 -8.45
N GLU A 90 1.81 4.01 -9.59
CA GLU A 90 2.55 5.29 -9.61
C GLU A 90 1.73 6.41 -8.98
N LYS A 91 0.42 6.43 -9.23
CA LYS A 91 -0.53 7.35 -8.59
C LYS A 91 -0.51 7.23 -7.07
N GLY A 92 -0.43 6.01 -6.54
CA GLY A 92 -0.29 5.76 -5.10
C GLY A 92 1.01 6.30 -4.53
N LYS A 93 2.13 6.11 -5.23
CA LYS A 93 3.42 6.66 -4.83
C LYS A 93 3.43 8.19 -4.83
N GLU A 94 2.82 8.82 -5.83
CA GLU A 94 2.65 10.28 -5.89
C GLU A 94 1.79 10.81 -4.73
N LYS A 95 0.71 10.11 -4.40
CA LYS A 95 -0.14 10.45 -3.24
C LYS A 95 0.63 10.37 -1.92
N LEU A 96 1.46 9.34 -1.72
CA LEU A 96 2.34 9.24 -0.55
C LEU A 96 3.25 10.46 -0.44
N LYS A 97 3.94 10.79 -1.51
CA LYS A 97 4.85 11.93 -1.55
C LYS A 97 4.14 13.26 -1.26
N ALA A 98 2.97 13.49 -1.85
CA ALA A 98 2.16 14.68 -1.61
C ALA A 98 1.67 14.77 -0.15
N PHE A 99 1.46 13.64 0.49
CA PHE A 99 1.06 13.56 1.90
C PHE A 99 2.24 13.70 2.89
N GLY A 100 3.48 13.70 2.38
CA GLY A 100 4.69 13.82 3.20
C GLY A 100 5.29 12.49 3.64
N ILE A 101 4.90 11.41 2.99
CA ILE A 101 5.49 10.07 3.18
C ILE A 101 6.41 9.78 1.99
N ALA A 102 7.65 9.44 2.25
CA ALA A 102 8.56 9.03 1.19
C ALA A 102 8.10 7.68 0.60
N PRO A 103 7.83 7.62 -0.71
CA PRO A 103 7.39 6.39 -1.36
C PRO A 103 8.51 5.34 -1.40
N PRO A 104 8.17 4.05 -1.54
CA PRO A 104 9.16 3.00 -1.61
C PRO A 104 10.02 3.14 -2.87
N LEU A 105 11.30 2.86 -2.73
CA LEU A 105 12.21 2.75 -3.86
C LEU A 105 12.00 1.41 -4.58
N PRO A 106 12.34 1.30 -5.88
CA PRO A 106 12.24 0.05 -6.61
C PRO A 106 13.04 -1.08 -5.94
N LEU A 107 12.46 -2.28 -5.84
CA LEU A 107 13.07 -3.45 -5.20
C LEU A 107 14.47 -3.79 -5.76
N GLN A 108 14.69 -3.59 -7.04
CA GLN A 108 15.99 -3.82 -7.68
C GLN A 108 17.11 -2.92 -7.14
N THR A 109 16.74 -1.80 -6.53
CA THR A 109 17.70 -0.82 -6.00
C THR A 109 17.99 -1.06 -4.52
N VAL A 110 17.04 -1.62 -3.76
CA VAL A 110 17.02 -1.55 -2.29
C VAL A 110 17.00 -2.90 -1.59
N CYS A 111 16.38 -3.90 -2.15
CA CYS A 111 16.13 -5.19 -1.49
C CYS A 111 17.03 -6.31 -2.01
N HIS A 112 18.36 -6.14 -2.01
CA HIS A 112 19.28 -7.24 -2.20
C HIS A 112 19.58 -7.91 -0.86
N PRO A 113 19.13 -9.15 -0.63
CA PRO A 113 19.57 -9.92 0.51
C PRO A 113 21.03 -10.35 0.30
N GLY A 114 21.97 -9.64 0.86
CA GLY A 114 23.34 -10.13 0.89
C GLY A 114 24.50 -9.16 0.85
N LEU A 115 24.31 -7.88 0.73
CA LEU A 115 25.41 -6.92 0.79
C LEU A 115 25.10 -5.81 1.80
N PHE A 116 25.81 -5.89 2.94
CA PHE A 116 26.00 -4.86 3.95
C PHE A 116 24.96 -3.72 3.94
N HIS A 117 24.26 -3.55 5.08
CA HIS A 117 23.41 -2.42 5.41
C HIS A 117 24.08 -1.07 5.10
N ARG A 118 24.13 -0.68 3.82
CA ARG A 118 24.24 0.74 3.51
C ARG A 118 22.87 1.30 3.89
N GLU A 119 22.86 2.19 4.85
CA GLU A 119 21.72 3.06 5.09
C GLU A 119 21.42 3.77 3.78
N GLU A 120 20.39 3.30 3.07
CA GLU A 120 20.03 3.90 1.80
C GLU A 120 19.46 5.27 2.07
N ALA A 121 20.03 6.27 1.41
CA ALA A 121 19.54 7.62 1.47
C ALA A 121 18.15 7.68 0.81
N ILE A 122 17.13 7.88 1.62
CA ILE A 122 15.74 8.03 1.17
C ILE A 122 15.51 9.51 0.86
N PRO A 123 15.03 9.86 -0.35
CA PRO A 123 14.81 11.26 -0.69
C PRO A 123 13.72 11.87 0.21
N CYS A 124 14.00 13.03 0.76
CA CYS A 124 13.04 13.79 1.55
C CYS A 124 11.82 14.15 0.70
N PRO A 125 10.58 13.81 1.12
CA PRO A 125 9.38 14.11 0.33
C PRO A 125 9.10 15.61 0.20
N ARG A 126 9.72 16.44 1.06
CA ARG A 126 9.52 17.89 1.08
C ARG A 126 10.52 18.65 0.20
N CYS A 127 11.81 18.38 0.32
CA CYS A 127 12.86 19.12 -0.40
C CYS A 127 13.63 18.27 -1.42
N ASN A 128 13.35 16.97 -1.54
CA ASN A 128 14.00 16.00 -2.41
C ASN A 128 15.50 15.77 -2.12
N SER A 129 16.03 16.26 -1.01
CA SER A 129 17.40 15.99 -0.60
C SER A 129 17.58 14.52 -0.24
N TYR A 130 18.71 13.95 -0.62
CA TYR A 130 19.16 12.61 -0.20
C TYR A 130 19.98 12.63 1.09
N HIS A 131 20.20 13.81 1.68
CA HIS A 131 20.90 13.97 2.96
C HIS A 131 19.91 13.70 4.10
N THR A 132 19.59 12.43 4.30
CA THR A 132 18.59 11.96 5.24
C THR A 132 19.15 10.85 6.13
N THR A 133 18.71 10.81 7.38
CA THR A 133 19.15 9.84 8.38
C THR A 133 17.94 9.10 8.94
N ARG A 134 18.04 7.77 9.09
CA ARG A 134 17.01 6.96 9.73
C ARG A 134 17.03 7.17 11.23
N ILE A 135 15.90 7.61 11.81
CA ILE A 135 15.69 7.78 13.24
C ILE A 135 15.22 6.49 13.88
N SER A 136 14.25 5.80 13.22
CA SER A 136 13.65 4.57 13.73
C SER A 136 13.29 3.63 12.58
N GLU A 137 13.51 2.35 12.79
CA GLU A 137 13.12 1.31 11.85
C GLU A 137 11.60 1.13 11.76
N PHE A 138 10.87 1.49 12.80
CA PHE A 138 9.42 1.41 12.88
C PHE A 138 8.81 2.77 13.16
N GLY A 139 7.76 3.11 12.40
CA GLY A 139 6.94 4.30 12.60
C GLY A 139 5.65 3.97 13.36
N SER A 140 4.57 4.68 13.03
CA SER A 140 3.23 4.42 13.59
C SER A 140 2.68 3.03 13.20
N THR A 141 3.19 2.45 12.12
CA THR A 141 2.87 1.10 11.64
C THR A 141 4.14 0.36 11.25
N ALA A 142 4.09 -0.97 11.15
CA ALA A 142 5.24 -1.80 10.80
C ALA A 142 5.74 -1.59 9.37
N CYS A 143 4.88 -1.09 8.47
CA CYS A 143 5.22 -0.81 7.07
C CYS A 143 5.96 0.52 6.87
N LYS A 144 6.14 1.34 7.92
CA LYS A 144 6.80 2.64 7.85
C LYS A 144 8.03 2.69 8.76
N ALA A 145 9.06 3.44 8.31
CA ALA A 145 10.21 3.84 9.11
C ALA A 145 10.22 5.36 9.25
N ILE A 146 10.91 5.88 10.26
CA ILE A 146 11.01 7.32 10.50
C ILE A 146 12.41 7.78 10.09
N TYR A 147 12.44 8.80 9.25
CA TYR A 147 13.65 9.48 8.79
C TYR A 147 13.63 10.96 9.15
N ARG A 148 14.78 11.59 9.08
CA ARG A 148 14.94 13.03 9.20
C ARG A 148 15.78 13.53 8.04
N CYS A 149 15.36 14.65 7.45
CA CYS A 149 16.17 15.36 6.49
C CYS A 149 17.13 16.30 7.21
N GLU A 150 18.42 16.18 6.93
CA GLU A 150 19.45 17.03 7.55
C GLU A 150 19.50 18.42 6.90
N ASP A 151 19.00 18.57 5.67
CA ASP A 151 19.01 19.85 4.96
C ASP A 151 17.83 20.75 5.35
N CYS A 152 16.60 20.24 5.38
CA CYS A 152 15.42 21.03 5.77
C CYS A 152 14.93 20.77 7.20
N GLY A 153 15.50 19.80 7.90
CA GLY A 153 15.16 19.45 9.28
C GLY A 153 13.84 18.67 9.44
N GLU A 154 13.13 18.38 8.35
CA GLU A 154 11.83 17.71 8.39
C GLU A 154 11.96 16.25 8.80
N PRO A 155 11.27 15.79 9.86
CA PRO A 155 11.04 14.38 10.10
C PRO A 155 9.94 13.89 9.15
N PHE A 156 10.09 12.69 8.61
CA PHE A 156 9.10 12.11 7.70
C PHE A 156 9.05 10.59 7.80
N ASP A 157 7.89 10.03 7.46
CA ASP A 157 7.72 8.60 7.31
C ASP A 157 8.25 8.13 5.95
N TYR A 158 8.87 6.96 5.94
CA TYR A 158 9.23 6.23 4.73
C TYR A 158 8.42 4.94 4.65
N PHE A 159 7.72 4.75 3.54
CA PHE A 159 7.03 3.50 3.27
C PHE A 159 8.04 2.45 2.83
N LYS A 160 8.35 1.51 3.72
CA LYS A 160 9.40 0.51 3.50
C LYS A 160 9.05 -0.44 2.38
N CYS A 161 10.05 -0.89 1.61
CA CYS A 161 9.89 -1.98 0.66
C CYS A 161 9.72 -3.33 1.40
N HIS A 162 8.92 -4.20 0.80
CA HIS A 162 8.68 -5.58 1.23
C HIS A 162 8.80 -6.52 0.04
#